data_3f1f28191bf42e9ccf2fd0dc2f126c5a
#
_entry.id   3f1f28191bf42e9ccf2fd0dc2f126c5a
#
_cell.length_a   1.000
_cell.length_b   1.000
_cell.length_c   1.000
_cell.angle_alpha   90.00
_cell.angle_beta   90.00
_cell.angle_gamma   90.00
#
_symmetry.space_group_name_H-M   'P 1'
#
loop_
_entity.id
_entity.type
_entity.pdbx_description
1 polymer ?
#
loop_
_entity_poly.entity_id
_entity_poly.type
_entity_poly.pdbx_seq_one_letter_code
_entity_poly.pdbx_strand_id
1 'polypeptide(L)'
;MSLPRMPLLLLSLSIPALFSGCETTDKMLGAAERAVGSSTGRTVLDIVGGKDPAEIARRRVENYGRDPQALLRDLRSIQRDFQALMAALTGEVGKKWGTKEVKLPAQKKYVKYTQNYRSRAIVDFDAGNILVETLDEKDPRASLKNAVVTTLLTPNDPRSVDLFTDKEITLTSDKEPYLLGLVLDQAGKPVRTPAEAEQFADTLLSKSTTTRKVEQEEGPKTAHMVNISMVTNFSHKQAEKYRAVVGQFAERYQISPSLVFAIIRTESNFNPFAVSSAPAYGLMQLVPTSGGRDAYRKAKGEDKAPSRDYLFDPDNNIELGTAYLNVLTYAQLDDVTDLVSREYCVISAYNTGAGNVFKTFSKDQRNALQQINGLQPAALYDRLRTGLPYQETRDYLA
;
A
#
# COMPACT_ATOMS: atom_id res chain seq x y z
N MET A 1 13.52 -41.31 44.41
CA MET A 1 12.66 -41.66 43.26
C MET A 1 12.95 -40.68 42.17
N SER A 2 13.74 -41.17 41.21
CA SER A 2 14.27 -40.40 40.05
C SER A 2 13.33 -40.53 38.90
N LEU A 3 12.91 -39.37 38.29
CA LEU A 3 12.18 -39.34 37.04
C LEU A 3 13.14 -39.41 35.86
N PRO A 4 12.79 -40.14 34.76
CA PRO A 4 13.67 -40.37 33.65
C PRO A 4 13.69 -39.19 32.66
N ARG A 5 14.90 -38.90 32.18
CA ARG A 5 15.17 -37.98 31.06
C ARG A 5 14.68 -38.64 29.76
N MET A 6 13.80 -37.96 29.02
CA MET A 6 13.45 -38.28 27.63
C MET A 6 14.50 -37.69 26.68
N PRO A 7 14.89 -38.42 25.63
CA PRO A 7 15.88 -37.96 24.65
C PRO A 7 15.25 -37.01 23.62
N LEU A 8 16.02 -36.00 23.24
CA LEU A 8 15.77 -35.09 22.12
C LEU A 8 15.79 -35.88 20.81
N LEU A 9 14.64 -36.02 20.15
CA LEU A 9 14.57 -36.56 18.80
C LEU A 9 14.93 -35.42 17.82
N LEU A 10 16.12 -35.51 17.24
CA LEU A 10 16.54 -34.79 16.07
C LEU A 10 15.72 -35.30 14.88
N LEU A 11 14.70 -34.58 14.42
CA LEU A 11 14.08 -34.84 13.14
C LEU A 11 15.01 -34.34 12.02
N SER A 12 15.78 -35.26 11.46
CA SER A 12 16.46 -35.08 10.18
C SER A 12 15.40 -35.12 9.06
N LEU A 13 15.01 -33.97 8.52
CA LEU A 13 14.28 -33.90 7.26
C LEU A 13 15.25 -34.26 6.10
N SER A 14 15.22 -35.49 5.70
CA SER A 14 15.79 -35.96 4.44
C SER A 14 14.82 -35.53 3.30
N ILE A 15 15.20 -34.50 2.55
CA ILE A 15 14.54 -34.11 1.30
C ILE A 15 15.13 -35.01 0.19
N PRO A 16 14.33 -35.78 -0.55
CA PRO A 16 14.84 -36.51 -1.70
C PRO A 16 15.17 -35.52 -2.83
N ALA A 17 16.41 -35.64 -3.33
CA ALA A 17 16.88 -34.93 -4.50
C ALA A 17 16.16 -35.46 -5.77
N LEU A 18 15.22 -34.65 -6.28
CA LEU A 18 14.73 -34.72 -7.65
C LEU A 18 14.26 -33.32 -8.03
N PHE A 19 15.16 -32.44 -8.50
CA PHE A 19 14.82 -31.30 -9.37
C PHE A 19 16.06 -30.87 -10.14
N SER A 20 16.11 -31.28 -11.39
CA SER A 20 16.87 -30.56 -12.41
C SER A 20 16.03 -29.37 -12.86
N GLY A 21 16.59 -28.16 -12.77
CA GLY A 21 16.11 -26.97 -13.41
C GLY A 21 15.28 -26.05 -12.50
N CYS A 22 15.93 -25.12 -11.82
CA CYS A 22 15.37 -23.80 -11.54
C CYS A 22 16.42 -22.86 -10.93
N GLU A 23 17.04 -22.02 -11.75
CA GLU A 23 17.81 -20.84 -11.27
C GLU A 23 16.96 -19.87 -10.46
N THR A 24 15.63 -19.98 -10.53
CA THR A 24 14.65 -19.14 -9.82
C THR A 24 14.48 -19.54 -8.36
N THR A 25 14.59 -20.84 -8.01
CA THR A 25 14.49 -21.33 -6.63
C THR A 25 15.68 -20.85 -5.79
N ASP A 26 16.88 -20.85 -6.35
CA ASP A 26 18.08 -20.39 -5.62
C ASP A 26 18.06 -18.88 -5.35
N LYS A 27 17.49 -18.08 -6.26
CA LYS A 27 17.28 -16.64 -6.04
C LYS A 27 16.20 -16.35 -5.00
N MET A 28 15.15 -17.16 -4.95
CA MET A 28 14.09 -17.06 -3.93
C MET A 28 14.56 -17.55 -2.56
N LEU A 29 15.29 -18.68 -2.50
CA LEU A 29 15.94 -19.14 -1.26
C LEU A 29 16.96 -18.12 -0.76
N GLY A 30 17.80 -17.58 -1.62
CA GLY A 30 18.78 -16.54 -1.27
C GLY A 30 18.14 -15.19 -0.88
N ALA A 31 16.92 -14.88 -1.34
CA ALA A 31 16.14 -13.74 -0.87
C ALA A 31 15.46 -14.03 0.49
N ALA A 32 14.95 -15.24 0.69
CA ALA A 32 14.40 -15.69 1.95
C ALA A 32 15.47 -15.80 3.05
N GLU A 33 16.65 -16.36 2.74
CA GLU A 33 17.78 -16.41 3.67
C GLU A 33 18.32 -15.03 4.03
N ARG A 34 18.35 -14.09 3.08
CA ARG A 34 18.72 -12.68 3.34
C ARG A 34 17.64 -11.95 4.13
N ALA A 35 16.36 -12.24 3.91
CA ALA A 35 15.26 -11.71 4.72
C ALA A 35 15.32 -12.20 6.16
N VAL A 36 15.65 -13.47 6.38
CA VAL A 36 15.87 -14.07 7.71
C VAL A 36 17.13 -13.49 8.38
N GLY A 37 18.16 -13.15 7.61
CA GLY A 37 19.38 -12.48 8.09
C GLY A 37 19.20 -10.98 8.36
N SER A 38 18.12 -10.36 7.87
CA SER A 38 17.81 -8.95 8.13
C SER A 38 17.31 -8.75 9.56
N SER A 39 17.43 -7.51 10.08
CA SER A 39 16.87 -7.17 11.40
C SER A 39 15.35 -7.37 11.46
N THR A 40 14.67 -7.20 10.34
CA THR A 40 13.22 -7.44 10.18
C THR A 40 12.89 -8.93 10.21
N GLY A 41 13.66 -9.77 9.49
CA GLY A 41 13.50 -11.23 9.51
C GLY A 41 13.76 -11.82 10.89
N ARG A 42 14.79 -11.36 11.62
CA ARG A 42 15.05 -11.76 13.01
C ARG A 42 13.91 -11.34 13.96
N THR A 43 13.28 -10.19 13.73
CA THR A 43 12.12 -9.76 14.53
C THR A 43 10.92 -10.67 14.31
N VAL A 44 10.66 -11.08 13.08
CA VAL A 44 9.58 -12.04 12.77
C VAL A 44 9.85 -13.38 13.47
N LEU A 45 11.09 -13.88 13.43
CA LEU A 45 11.49 -15.10 14.14
C LEU A 45 11.40 -14.94 15.65
N ASP A 46 11.75 -13.78 16.21
CA ASP A 46 11.64 -13.50 17.65
C ASP A 46 10.17 -13.45 18.12
N ILE A 47 9.28 -12.88 17.30
CA ILE A 47 7.82 -12.84 17.57
C ILE A 47 7.21 -14.25 17.45
N VAL A 48 7.56 -15.00 16.40
CA VAL A 48 7.13 -16.41 16.23
C VAL A 48 7.69 -17.30 17.33
N GLY A 49 8.90 -16.99 17.85
CA GLY A 49 9.53 -17.64 18.98
C GLY A 49 8.98 -17.24 20.35
N GLY A 50 7.89 -16.46 20.41
CA GLY A 50 7.19 -16.13 21.67
C GLY A 50 7.82 -15.01 22.49
N LYS A 51 8.72 -14.19 21.93
CA LYS A 51 9.26 -13.01 22.62
C LYS A 51 8.24 -11.86 22.59
N ASP A 52 8.15 -11.12 23.68
CA ASP A 52 7.28 -9.96 23.79
C ASP A 52 7.64 -8.88 22.75
N PRO A 53 6.68 -8.48 21.87
CA PRO A 53 6.90 -7.43 20.88
C PRO A 53 7.37 -6.10 21.48
N ALA A 54 6.94 -5.77 22.70
CA ALA A 54 7.35 -4.55 23.40
C ALA A 54 8.82 -4.60 23.83
N GLU A 55 9.30 -5.77 24.27
CA GLU A 55 10.72 -5.97 24.60
C GLU A 55 11.62 -5.89 23.35
N ILE A 56 11.17 -6.45 22.24
CA ILE A 56 11.87 -6.36 20.96
C ILE A 56 11.98 -4.89 20.51
N ALA A 57 10.89 -4.13 20.64
CA ALA A 57 10.87 -2.71 20.30
C ALA A 57 11.83 -1.89 21.16
N ARG A 58 11.84 -2.10 22.50
CA ARG A 58 12.78 -1.42 23.42
C ARG A 58 14.23 -1.69 23.07
N ARG A 59 14.61 -2.95 22.85
CA ARG A 59 15.97 -3.32 22.46
C ARG A 59 16.43 -2.67 21.17
N ARG A 60 15.51 -2.48 20.20
CA ARG A 60 15.83 -1.77 18.95
C ARG A 60 16.07 -0.28 19.15
N VAL A 61 15.20 0.39 19.92
CA VAL A 61 15.37 1.82 20.25
C VAL A 61 16.70 2.04 20.96
N GLU A 62 17.05 1.20 21.92
CA GLU A 62 18.35 1.26 22.62
C GLU A 62 19.53 1.03 21.64
N ASN A 63 19.40 0.10 20.71
CA ASN A 63 20.44 -0.16 19.70
C ASN A 63 20.60 1.00 18.72
N TYR A 64 19.53 1.66 18.30
CA TYR A 64 19.61 2.84 17.42
C TYR A 64 20.23 4.05 18.12
N GLY A 65 19.99 4.22 19.42
CA GLY A 65 20.67 5.25 20.22
C GLY A 65 22.18 5.02 20.34
N ARG A 66 22.61 3.75 20.36
CA ARG A 66 24.04 3.37 20.43
C ARG A 66 24.72 3.29 19.06
N ASP A 67 23.98 2.95 18.01
CA ASP A 67 24.48 2.84 16.63
C ASP A 67 23.47 3.46 15.63
N PRO A 68 23.56 4.76 15.34
CA PRO A 68 22.74 5.43 14.32
C PRO A 68 22.88 4.81 12.92
N GLN A 69 24.01 4.15 12.62
CA GLN A 69 24.21 3.45 11.36
C GLN A 69 23.33 2.19 11.26
N ALA A 70 22.97 1.58 12.38
CA ALA A 70 22.04 0.45 12.40
C ALA A 70 20.66 0.86 11.86
N LEU A 71 20.17 2.04 12.26
CA LEU A 71 18.93 2.58 11.72
C LEU A 71 19.02 2.81 10.22
N LEU A 72 20.08 3.44 9.71
CA LEU A 72 20.24 3.66 8.27
C LEU A 72 20.34 2.34 7.47
N ARG A 73 20.95 1.30 8.06
CA ARG A 73 20.97 -0.04 7.46
C ARG A 73 19.57 -0.63 7.36
N ASP A 74 18.76 -0.51 8.41
CA ASP A 74 17.39 -1.03 8.44
C ASP A 74 16.49 -0.27 7.45
N LEU A 75 16.60 1.04 7.36
CA LEU A 75 15.87 1.85 6.39
C LEU A 75 16.20 1.46 4.94
N ARG A 76 17.49 1.24 4.63
CA ARG A 76 17.91 0.74 3.31
C ARG A 76 17.44 -0.69 3.03
N SER A 77 17.30 -1.53 4.07
CA SER A 77 16.78 -2.89 3.89
C SER A 77 15.30 -2.89 3.50
N ILE A 78 14.48 -2.05 4.13
CA ILE A 78 13.05 -1.92 3.80
C ILE A 78 12.85 -1.56 2.32
N GLN A 79 13.63 -0.61 1.81
CA GLN A 79 13.55 -0.21 0.41
C GLN A 79 14.00 -1.33 -0.53
N ARG A 80 15.10 -2.02 -0.23
CA ARG A 80 15.59 -3.15 -1.03
C ARG A 80 14.61 -4.31 -1.04
N ASP A 81 14.05 -4.65 0.11
CA ASP A 81 13.10 -5.75 0.25
C ASP A 81 11.82 -5.46 -0.57
N PHE A 82 11.36 -4.22 -0.56
CA PHE A 82 10.25 -3.79 -1.40
C PHE A 82 10.57 -3.89 -2.90
N GLN A 83 11.73 -3.39 -3.33
CA GLN A 83 12.17 -3.48 -4.72
C GLN A 83 12.32 -4.93 -5.19
N ALA A 84 12.86 -5.82 -4.34
CA ALA A 84 12.96 -7.24 -4.64
C ALA A 84 11.58 -7.90 -4.79
N LEU A 85 10.62 -7.53 -3.94
CA LEU A 85 9.25 -8.01 -3.99
C LEU A 85 8.54 -7.58 -5.29
N MET A 86 8.68 -6.31 -5.68
CA MET A 86 8.12 -5.77 -6.93
C MET A 86 8.78 -6.40 -8.16
N ALA A 87 10.09 -6.64 -8.12
CA ALA A 87 10.82 -7.31 -9.19
C ALA A 87 10.39 -8.78 -9.35
N ALA A 88 10.19 -9.49 -8.24
CA ALA A 88 9.68 -10.87 -8.25
C ALA A 88 8.28 -10.95 -8.87
N LEU A 89 7.35 -10.08 -8.44
CA LEU A 89 6.01 -9.99 -9.02
C LEU A 89 6.07 -9.69 -10.52
N THR A 90 6.89 -8.70 -10.91
CA THR A 90 7.08 -8.32 -12.33
C THR A 90 7.58 -9.49 -13.15
N GLY A 91 8.54 -10.26 -12.63
CA GLY A 91 9.10 -11.43 -13.30
C GLY A 91 8.06 -12.54 -13.51
N GLU A 92 7.30 -12.89 -12.47
CA GLU A 92 6.29 -13.96 -12.57
C GLU A 92 5.13 -13.55 -13.49
N VAL A 93 4.66 -12.32 -13.37
CA VAL A 93 3.61 -11.78 -14.24
C VAL A 93 4.10 -11.69 -15.69
N GLY A 94 5.32 -11.21 -15.91
CA GLY A 94 5.91 -11.08 -17.24
C GLY A 94 6.00 -12.40 -18.00
N LYS A 95 6.31 -13.51 -17.30
CA LYS A 95 6.29 -14.87 -17.87
C LYS A 95 4.90 -15.29 -18.39
N LYS A 96 3.82 -14.80 -17.79
CA LYS A 96 2.44 -15.20 -18.15
C LYS A 96 1.77 -14.22 -19.09
N TRP A 97 1.99 -12.90 -18.92
CA TRP A 97 1.30 -11.85 -19.66
C TRP A 97 2.16 -11.16 -20.71
N GLY A 98 3.48 -11.42 -20.71
CA GLY A 98 4.45 -10.61 -21.45
C GLY A 98 4.83 -9.32 -20.71
N THR A 99 6.04 -8.86 -20.93
CA THR A 99 6.62 -7.74 -20.18
C THR A 99 5.86 -6.42 -20.35
N LYS A 100 5.23 -6.21 -21.53
CA LYS A 100 4.43 -5.01 -21.84
C LYS A 100 3.07 -4.99 -21.12
N GLU A 101 2.57 -6.13 -20.69
CA GLU A 101 1.26 -6.30 -20.07
C GLU A 101 1.32 -6.46 -18.54
N VAL A 102 2.49 -6.28 -17.93
CA VAL A 102 2.63 -6.29 -16.49
C VAL A 102 1.83 -5.14 -15.89
N LYS A 103 0.92 -5.45 -14.97
CA LYS A 103 0.16 -4.47 -14.16
C LYS A 103 0.58 -4.66 -12.71
N LEU A 104 0.93 -3.59 -12.05
CA LEU A 104 1.38 -3.60 -10.66
C LEU A 104 0.41 -2.82 -9.78
N PRO A 105 0.29 -3.17 -8.49
CA PRO A 105 -0.41 -2.32 -7.54
C PRO A 105 0.15 -0.90 -7.56
N ALA A 106 -0.73 0.09 -7.43
CA ALA A 106 -0.38 1.50 -7.45
C ALA A 106 -1.22 2.27 -6.42
N GLN A 107 -0.94 3.56 -6.27
CA GLN A 107 -1.64 4.42 -5.32
C GLN A 107 -3.18 4.34 -5.49
N LYS A 108 -3.66 4.50 -6.71
CA LYS A 108 -5.10 4.53 -7.02
C LYS A 108 -5.60 3.29 -7.75
N LYS A 109 -4.77 2.24 -7.79
CA LYS A 109 -5.10 0.97 -8.44
C LYS A 109 -4.78 -0.21 -7.55
N TYR A 110 -5.82 -0.96 -7.18
CA TYR A 110 -5.65 -2.30 -6.64
C TYR A 110 -5.42 -3.27 -7.79
N VAL A 111 -4.37 -4.07 -7.71
CA VAL A 111 -4.10 -5.15 -8.68
C VAL A 111 -3.81 -6.42 -7.93
N LYS A 112 -4.55 -7.47 -8.20
CA LYS A 112 -4.37 -8.80 -7.61
C LYS A 112 -4.33 -9.86 -8.68
N TYR A 113 -3.28 -10.68 -8.65
CA TYR A 113 -3.16 -11.87 -9.47
C TYR A 113 -3.58 -13.11 -8.69
N THR A 114 -4.18 -14.07 -9.37
CA THR A 114 -4.60 -15.37 -8.83
C THR A 114 -4.38 -16.47 -9.88
N GLN A 115 -4.62 -17.73 -9.52
CA GLN A 115 -4.61 -18.86 -10.46
C GLN A 115 -3.28 -18.99 -11.22
N ASN A 116 -2.17 -19.03 -10.47
CA ASN A 116 -0.81 -19.09 -11.03
C ASN A 116 -0.53 -17.92 -11.98
N TYR A 117 -0.89 -16.69 -11.55
CA TYR A 117 -0.79 -15.43 -12.29
C TYR A 117 -1.55 -15.39 -13.62
N ARG A 118 -2.43 -16.38 -13.92
CA ARG A 118 -3.20 -16.40 -15.17
C ARG A 118 -4.40 -15.46 -15.14
N SER A 119 -4.96 -15.22 -13.96
CA SER A 119 -6.07 -14.29 -13.78
C SER A 119 -5.64 -13.08 -12.99
N ARG A 120 -6.26 -11.94 -13.29
CA ARG A 120 -6.02 -10.70 -12.56
C ARG A 120 -7.28 -9.86 -12.45
N ALA A 121 -7.38 -9.14 -11.34
CA ALA A 121 -8.34 -8.06 -11.15
C ALA A 121 -7.61 -6.74 -11.01
N ILE A 122 -8.11 -5.71 -11.68
CA ILE A 122 -7.61 -4.34 -11.60
C ILE A 122 -8.79 -3.46 -11.21
N VAL A 123 -8.73 -2.87 -10.01
CA VAL A 123 -9.72 -1.89 -9.55
C VAL A 123 -9.10 -0.51 -9.68
N ASP A 124 -9.68 0.32 -10.54
CA ASP A 124 -9.26 1.69 -10.76
C ASP A 124 -10.16 2.63 -9.95
N PHE A 125 -9.61 3.21 -8.89
CA PHE A 125 -10.35 4.08 -7.98
C PHE A 125 -10.52 5.50 -8.54
N ASP A 126 -9.78 5.91 -9.57
CA ASP A 126 -10.02 7.19 -10.25
C ASP A 126 -11.16 7.05 -11.26
N ALA A 127 -11.15 5.96 -12.04
CA ALA A 127 -12.16 5.72 -13.06
C ALA A 127 -13.46 5.11 -12.52
N GLY A 128 -13.46 4.56 -11.30
CA GLY A 128 -14.60 3.81 -10.75
C GLY A 128 -14.91 2.55 -11.54
N ASN A 129 -13.87 1.86 -12.00
CA ASN A 129 -13.98 0.71 -12.89
C ASN A 129 -13.17 -0.48 -12.37
N ILE A 130 -13.66 -1.68 -12.61
CA ILE A 130 -13.02 -2.94 -12.26
C ILE A 130 -12.90 -3.77 -13.54
N LEU A 131 -11.67 -4.10 -13.91
CA LEU A 131 -11.36 -5.01 -15.00
C LEU A 131 -10.91 -6.35 -14.42
N VAL A 132 -11.57 -7.43 -14.80
CA VAL A 132 -11.16 -8.79 -14.47
C VAL A 132 -10.82 -9.52 -15.77
N GLU A 133 -9.63 -10.13 -15.81
CA GLU A 133 -9.10 -10.80 -16.99
C GLU A 133 -8.53 -12.19 -16.64
N THR A 134 -8.59 -13.12 -17.60
CA THR A 134 -7.90 -14.41 -17.49
C THR A 134 -7.25 -14.82 -18.81
N LEU A 135 -6.09 -15.47 -18.70
CA LEU A 135 -5.40 -16.17 -19.80
C LEU A 135 -5.65 -17.68 -19.76
N ASP A 136 -6.62 -18.15 -18.96
CA ASP A 136 -6.96 -19.56 -18.94
C ASP A 136 -7.66 -19.96 -20.25
N GLU A 137 -7.03 -20.84 -21.01
CA GLU A 137 -7.53 -21.34 -22.29
C GLU A 137 -8.40 -22.60 -22.13
N LYS A 138 -8.30 -23.29 -20.97
CA LYS A 138 -9.04 -24.54 -20.74
C LYS A 138 -10.47 -24.28 -20.31
N ASP A 139 -10.66 -23.43 -19.31
CA ASP A 139 -11.97 -23.03 -18.84
C ASP A 139 -11.98 -21.54 -18.47
N PRO A 140 -11.96 -20.65 -19.47
CA PRO A 140 -11.90 -19.22 -19.23
C PRO A 140 -13.12 -18.70 -18.47
N ARG A 141 -14.28 -19.35 -18.62
CA ARG A 141 -15.51 -18.94 -17.93
C ARG A 141 -15.43 -19.21 -16.42
N ALA A 142 -15.00 -20.40 -16.01
CA ALA A 142 -14.83 -20.74 -14.60
C ALA A 142 -13.74 -19.88 -13.95
N SER A 143 -12.63 -19.67 -14.66
CA SER A 143 -11.52 -18.82 -14.18
C SER A 143 -11.93 -17.36 -13.99
N LEU A 144 -12.70 -16.78 -14.93
CA LEU A 144 -13.26 -15.44 -14.78
C LEU A 144 -14.28 -15.37 -13.64
N LYS A 145 -15.18 -16.37 -13.54
CA LYS A 145 -16.16 -16.41 -12.44
C LYS A 145 -15.46 -16.38 -11.08
N ASN A 146 -14.48 -17.24 -10.89
CA ASN A 146 -13.70 -17.27 -9.64
C ASN A 146 -13.00 -15.93 -9.37
N ALA A 147 -12.37 -15.33 -10.36
CA ALA A 147 -11.70 -14.04 -10.21
C ALA A 147 -12.69 -12.90 -9.89
N VAL A 148 -13.87 -12.86 -10.49
CA VAL A 148 -14.94 -11.89 -10.17
C VAL A 148 -15.42 -12.06 -8.73
N VAL A 149 -15.75 -13.30 -8.33
CA VAL A 149 -16.23 -13.61 -6.97
C VAL A 149 -15.18 -13.22 -5.94
N THR A 150 -13.92 -13.62 -6.16
CA THR A 150 -12.80 -13.27 -5.26
C THR A 150 -12.64 -11.76 -5.15
N THR A 151 -12.72 -11.03 -6.26
CA THR A 151 -12.58 -9.57 -6.28
C THR A 151 -13.70 -8.89 -5.49
N LEU A 152 -14.95 -9.27 -5.72
CA LEU A 152 -16.10 -8.68 -5.05
C LEU A 152 -16.11 -8.94 -3.53
N LEU A 153 -15.62 -10.10 -3.11
CA LEU A 153 -15.59 -10.52 -1.72
C LEU A 153 -14.23 -10.30 -1.01
N THR A 154 -13.29 -9.65 -1.68
CA THR A 154 -12.01 -9.29 -1.05
C THR A 154 -12.26 -8.50 0.24
N PRO A 155 -11.72 -8.95 1.39
CA PRO A 155 -11.94 -8.28 2.69
C PRO A 155 -11.47 -6.82 2.68
N ASN A 156 -12.11 -5.98 3.48
CA ASN A 156 -11.77 -4.57 3.65
C ASN A 156 -10.45 -4.33 4.42
N ASP A 157 -9.90 -5.38 5.05
CA ASP A 157 -8.60 -5.33 5.72
C ASP A 157 -7.47 -5.69 4.73
N PRO A 158 -6.64 -4.73 4.29
CA PRO A 158 -5.57 -4.98 3.32
C PRO A 158 -4.53 -6.00 3.79
N ARG A 159 -4.36 -6.20 5.10
CA ARG A 159 -3.40 -7.16 5.68
C ARG A 159 -3.78 -8.61 5.41
N SER A 160 -5.05 -8.87 5.10
CA SER A 160 -5.55 -10.20 4.72
C SER A 160 -5.26 -10.58 3.27
N VAL A 161 -4.70 -9.65 2.48
CA VAL A 161 -4.45 -9.83 1.05
C VAL A 161 -2.96 -9.72 0.74
N ASP A 162 -2.38 -10.78 0.20
CA ASP A 162 -1.04 -10.70 -0.38
C ASP A 162 -1.11 -10.14 -1.81
N LEU A 163 -0.77 -8.85 -1.95
CA LEU A 163 -0.80 -8.15 -3.23
C LEU A 163 0.33 -8.54 -4.19
N PHE A 164 1.39 -9.17 -3.67
CA PHE A 164 2.65 -9.33 -4.39
C PHE A 164 2.88 -10.76 -4.90
N THR A 165 1.96 -11.66 -4.60
CA THR A 165 1.97 -13.04 -5.09
C THR A 165 0.60 -13.41 -5.69
N ASP A 166 0.50 -14.61 -6.26
CA ASP A 166 -0.76 -15.18 -6.73
C ASP A 166 -1.54 -15.94 -5.66
N LYS A 167 -1.11 -15.83 -4.39
CA LYS A 167 -1.78 -16.50 -3.27
C LYS A 167 -3.27 -16.17 -3.25
N GLU A 168 -4.09 -17.21 -3.20
CA GLU A 168 -5.54 -17.06 -3.12
C GLU A 168 -5.96 -16.28 -1.87
N ILE A 169 -7.02 -15.48 -2.01
CA ILE A 169 -7.59 -14.72 -0.91
C ILE A 169 -8.51 -15.67 -0.12
N THR A 170 -8.30 -15.76 1.19
CA THR A 170 -9.21 -16.49 2.05
C THR A 170 -10.47 -15.66 2.25
N LEU A 171 -11.56 -16.09 1.62
CA LEU A 171 -12.86 -15.49 1.77
C LEU A 171 -13.50 -15.98 3.08
N THR A 172 -13.81 -15.06 3.97
CA THR A 172 -14.47 -15.35 5.25
C THR A 172 -15.77 -14.54 5.34
N SER A 173 -16.81 -15.16 5.89
CA SER A 173 -18.14 -14.53 6.00
C SER A 173 -18.23 -13.46 7.10
N ASP A 174 -17.23 -13.39 7.97
CA ASP A 174 -17.14 -12.46 9.10
C ASP A 174 -16.51 -11.12 8.74
N LYS A 175 -15.88 -11.02 7.56
CA LYS A 175 -15.24 -9.79 7.09
C LYS A 175 -16.06 -9.12 5.99
N GLU A 176 -16.26 -7.83 6.17
CA GLU A 176 -16.94 -7.02 5.16
C GLU A 176 -16.08 -6.85 3.90
N PRO A 177 -16.64 -7.07 2.69
CA PRO A 177 -15.93 -6.80 1.46
C PRO A 177 -15.63 -5.30 1.26
N TYR A 178 -14.43 -4.97 0.79
CA TYR A 178 -14.06 -3.56 0.58
C TYR A 178 -14.87 -2.88 -0.54
N LEU A 179 -15.38 -3.65 -1.51
CA LEU A 179 -16.25 -3.17 -2.59
C LEU A 179 -17.74 -3.13 -2.21
N LEU A 180 -18.11 -3.48 -0.98
CA LEU A 180 -19.51 -3.50 -0.55
C LEU A 180 -20.15 -2.12 -0.70
N GLY A 181 -21.28 -2.08 -1.43
CA GLY A 181 -22.01 -0.86 -1.75
C GLY A 181 -21.36 0.00 -2.85
N LEU A 182 -20.16 -0.34 -3.32
CA LEU A 182 -19.54 0.28 -4.49
C LEU A 182 -19.95 -0.40 -5.80
N VAL A 183 -20.19 -1.71 -5.74
CA VAL A 183 -20.76 -2.51 -6.83
C VAL A 183 -22.15 -2.96 -6.40
N LEU A 184 -23.12 -2.81 -7.31
CA LEU A 184 -24.51 -3.24 -7.11
C LEU A 184 -24.87 -4.29 -8.15
N ASP A 185 -25.71 -5.23 -7.75
CA ASP A 185 -26.31 -6.20 -8.66
C ASP A 185 -27.34 -5.55 -9.61
N GLN A 186 -27.96 -6.34 -10.46
CA GLN A 186 -28.99 -5.84 -11.39
C GLN A 186 -30.25 -5.32 -10.71
N ALA A 187 -30.50 -5.73 -9.47
CA ALA A 187 -31.61 -5.24 -8.65
C ALA A 187 -31.22 -4.00 -7.84
N GLY A 188 -29.99 -3.47 -8.02
CA GLY A 188 -29.47 -2.33 -7.27
C GLY A 188 -29.06 -2.67 -5.84
N LYS A 189 -28.83 -3.94 -5.52
CA LYS A 189 -28.42 -4.39 -4.18
C LYS A 189 -26.91 -4.59 -4.10
N PRO A 190 -26.29 -4.27 -2.94
CA PRO A 190 -24.88 -4.58 -2.69
C PRO A 190 -24.62 -6.09 -2.69
N VAL A 191 -23.47 -6.50 -3.22
CA VAL A 191 -23.00 -7.88 -3.22
C VAL A 191 -22.19 -8.13 -1.96
N ARG A 192 -22.66 -9.03 -1.09
CA ARG A 192 -22.05 -9.27 0.24
C ARG A 192 -21.63 -10.73 0.43
N THR A 193 -22.41 -11.67 -0.06
CA THR A 193 -22.22 -13.10 0.21
C THR A 193 -21.65 -13.85 -1.00
N PRO A 194 -21.04 -15.04 -0.80
CA PRO A 194 -20.58 -15.87 -1.90
C PRO A 194 -21.69 -16.19 -2.92
N ALA A 195 -22.90 -16.54 -2.46
CA ALA A 195 -24.01 -16.84 -3.35
C ALA A 195 -24.41 -15.63 -4.21
N GLU A 196 -24.48 -14.43 -3.63
CA GLU A 196 -24.75 -13.19 -4.37
C GLU A 196 -23.65 -12.88 -5.38
N ALA A 197 -22.37 -13.06 -5.00
CA ALA A 197 -21.23 -12.82 -5.88
C ALA A 197 -21.19 -13.82 -7.04
N GLU A 198 -21.52 -15.10 -6.80
CA GLU A 198 -21.63 -16.10 -7.85
C GLU A 198 -22.76 -15.81 -8.83
N GLN A 199 -23.95 -15.45 -8.33
CA GLN A 199 -25.08 -15.05 -9.15
C GLN A 199 -24.78 -13.81 -9.99
N PHE A 200 -24.13 -12.81 -9.39
CA PHE A 200 -23.65 -11.62 -10.08
C PHE A 200 -22.66 -11.99 -11.20
N ALA A 201 -21.66 -12.82 -10.90
CA ALA A 201 -20.66 -13.26 -11.87
C ALA A 201 -21.29 -14.03 -13.04
N ASP A 202 -22.19 -15.00 -12.78
CA ASP A 202 -22.88 -15.76 -13.83
C ASP A 202 -23.66 -14.85 -14.76
N THR A 203 -24.36 -13.88 -14.21
CA THR A 203 -25.14 -12.92 -14.99
C THR A 203 -24.23 -11.98 -15.80
N LEU A 204 -23.16 -11.47 -15.20
CA LEU A 204 -22.18 -10.62 -15.87
C LEU A 204 -21.54 -11.36 -17.05
N LEU A 205 -21.03 -12.57 -16.80
CA LEU A 205 -20.34 -13.39 -17.80
C LEU A 205 -21.22 -13.81 -18.97
N SER A 206 -22.51 -13.97 -18.75
CA SER A 206 -23.46 -14.30 -19.83
C SER A 206 -23.71 -13.14 -20.79
N LYS A 207 -23.50 -11.88 -20.34
CA LYS A 207 -23.89 -10.68 -21.08
C LYS A 207 -22.71 -9.90 -21.68
N SER A 208 -21.55 -9.91 -21.03
CA SER A 208 -20.53 -8.90 -21.31
C SER A 208 -19.09 -9.44 -21.37
N THR A 209 -18.90 -10.74 -21.55
CA THR A 209 -17.55 -11.28 -21.76
C THR A 209 -17.02 -10.83 -23.12
N THR A 210 -15.81 -10.26 -23.11
CA THR A 210 -15.06 -9.86 -24.31
C THR A 210 -13.68 -10.50 -24.31
N THR A 211 -12.98 -10.39 -25.43
CA THR A 211 -11.62 -10.94 -25.57
C THR A 211 -10.69 -9.92 -26.19
N ARG A 212 -9.39 -10.03 -25.87
CA ARG A 212 -8.33 -9.31 -26.55
C ARG A 212 -7.09 -10.19 -26.74
N LYS A 213 -6.21 -9.82 -27.67
CA LYS A 213 -4.91 -10.46 -27.80
C LYS A 213 -3.90 -9.85 -26.83
N VAL A 214 -3.07 -10.71 -26.28
CA VAL A 214 -1.94 -10.37 -25.41
C VAL A 214 -0.69 -10.93 -26.06
N GLU A 215 0.21 -10.05 -26.44
CA GLU A 215 1.47 -10.43 -27.08
C GLU A 215 2.43 -11.02 -26.07
N GLN A 216 2.94 -12.22 -26.36
CA GLN A 216 3.94 -12.94 -25.54
C GLN A 216 5.07 -13.42 -26.45
N GLU A 217 6.20 -13.79 -25.85
CA GLU A 217 7.37 -14.32 -26.60
C GLU A 217 7.04 -15.62 -27.35
N GLU A 218 6.18 -16.46 -26.78
CA GLU A 218 5.73 -17.72 -27.39
C GLU A 218 4.58 -17.56 -28.39
N GLY A 219 4.17 -16.33 -28.68
CA GLY A 219 3.04 -15.99 -29.55
C GLY A 219 1.84 -15.40 -28.79
N PRO A 220 0.89 -14.81 -29.52
CA PRO A 220 -0.23 -14.11 -28.90
C PRO A 220 -1.20 -15.08 -28.21
N LYS A 221 -1.56 -14.80 -26.94
CA LYS A 221 -2.62 -15.48 -26.20
C LYS A 221 -3.91 -14.68 -26.22
N THR A 222 -5.03 -15.36 -25.99
CA THR A 222 -6.31 -14.70 -25.87
C THR A 222 -6.63 -14.46 -24.37
N ALA A 223 -6.75 -13.20 -23.99
CA ALA A 223 -7.31 -12.85 -22.68
C ALA A 223 -8.82 -12.72 -22.78
N HIS A 224 -9.55 -13.41 -21.92
CA HIS A 224 -10.98 -13.22 -21.69
C HIS A 224 -11.16 -12.21 -20.57
N MET A 225 -12.11 -11.30 -20.72
CA MET A 225 -12.27 -10.21 -19.74
C MET A 225 -13.70 -9.74 -19.57
N VAL A 226 -13.96 -9.15 -18.40
CA VAL A 226 -15.21 -8.44 -18.10
C VAL A 226 -14.89 -7.13 -17.39
N ASN A 227 -15.77 -6.14 -17.59
CA ASN A 227 -15.71 -4.86 -16.90
C ASN A 227 -16.90 -4.72 -15.96
N ILE A 228 -16.65 -4.16 -14.77
CA ILE A 228 -17.67 -3.87 -13.76
C ILE A 228 -17.55 -2.39 -13.41
N SER A 229 -18.61 -1.63 -13.53
CA SER A 229 -18.63 -0.23 -13.12
C SER A 229 -19.03 -0.12 -11.65
N MET A 230 -18.34 0.77 -10.92
CA MET A 230 -18.79 1.18 -9.60
C MET A 230 -19.97 2.16 -9.72
N VAL A 231 -20.66 2.40 -8.62
CA VAL A 231 -21.68 3.47 -8.52
C VAL A 231 -21.06 4.83 -8.78
N THR A 232 -21.81 5.77 -9.35
CA THR A 232 -21.28 7.09 -9.75
C THR A 232 -20.73 7.93 -8.58
N ASN A 233 -21.25 7.71 -7.36
CA ASN A 233 -20.80 8.38 -6.14
C ASN A 233 -19.81 7.54 -5.30
N PHE A 234 -19.07 6.63 -5.94
CA PHE A 234 -18.16 5.70 -5.24
C PHE A 234 -17.13 6.41 -4.36
N SER A 235 -16.52 7.51 -4.82
CA SER A 235 -15.55 8.28 -4.02
C SER A 235 -16.17 8.85 -2.74
N HIS A 236 -17.41 9.33 -2.82
CA HIS A 236 -18.13 9.81 -1.64
C HIS A 236 -18.41 8.66 -0.65
N LYS A 237 -18.88 7.52 -1.15
CA LYS A 237 -19.12 6.33 -0.32
C LYS A 237 -17.84 5.81 0.34
N GLN A 238 -16.72 5.87 -0.36
CA GLN A 238 -15.43 5.51 0.22
C GLN A 238 -15.02 6.48 1.33
N ALA A 239 -15.17 7.79 1.12
CA ALA A 239 -14.88 8.79 2.15
C ALA A 239 -15.72 8.58 3.42
N GLU A 240 -17.01 8.24 3.27
CA GLU A 240 -17.91 7.97 4.40
C GLU A 240 -17.40 6.85 5.31
N LYS A 241 -16.76 5.81 4.76
CA LYS A 241 -16.19 4.70 5.56
C LYS A 241 -15.18 5.18 6.59
N TYR A 242 -14.47 6.26 6.29
CA TYR A 242 -13.39 6.78 7.13
C TYR A 242 -13.77 8.02 7.93
N ARG A 243 -15.04 8.49 7.83
CA ARG A 243 -15.50 9.74 8.48
C ARG A 243 -15.22 9.77 9.98
N ALA A 244 -15.58 8.70 10.69
CA ALA A 244 -15.42 8.64 12.14
C ALA A 244 -13.93 8.68 12.55
N VAL A 245 -13.09 7.89 11.89
CA VAL A 245 -11.66 7.79 12.18
C VAL A 245 -10.93 9.09 11.83
N VAL A 246 -11.23 9.69 10.68
CA VAL A 246 -10.69 11.01 10.31
C VAL A 246 -11.10 12.07 11.32
N GLY A 247 -12.38 12.12 11.72
CA GLY A 247 -12.85 13.06 12.72
C GLY A 247 -12.09 12.94 14.04
N GLN A 248 -11.94 11.72 14.55
CA GLN A 248 -11.22 11.44 15.79
C GLN A 248 -9.76 11.91 15.75
N PHE A 249 -9.02 11.60 14.69
CA PHE A 249 -7.59 11.95 14.63
C PHE A 249 -7.38 13.42 14.22
N ALA A 250 -8.25 13.98 13.41
CA ALA A 250 -8.24 15.41 13.09
C ALA A 250 -8.38 16.27 14.36
N GLU A 251 -9.32 15.92 15.24
CA GLU A 251 -9.48 16.56 16.55
C GLU A 251 -8.24 16.37 17.42
N ARG A 252 -7.78 15.11 17.58
CA ARG A 252 -6.61 14.77 18.42
C ARG A 252 -5.36 15.54 18.04
N TYR A 253 -5.10 15.68 16.74
CA TYR A 253 -3.89 16.32 16.20
C TYR A 253 -4.13 17.78 15.77
N GLN A 254 -5.30 18.35 16.01
CA GLN A 254 -5.65 19.73 15.66
C GLN A 254 -5.44 20.05 14.17
N ILE A 255 -5.81 19.12 13.30
CA ILE A 255 -5.76 19.26 11.85
C ILE A 255 -7.20 19.33 11.31
N SER A 256 -7.41 20.13 10.27
CA SER A 256 -8.71 20.18 9.58
C SER A 256 -9.10 18.81 9.02
N PRO A 257 -10.29 18.26 9.34
CA PRO A 257 -10.77 17.03 8.72
C PRO A 257 -10.80 17.11 7.19
N SER A 258 -11.11 18.29 6.64
CA SER A 258 -11.14 18.53 5.19
C SER A 258 -9.75 18.35 4.57
N LEU A 259 -8.69 18.82 5.24
CA LEU A 259 -7.31 18.62 4.80
C LEU A 259 -6.95 17.14 4.80
N VAL A 260 -7.30 16.39 5.87
CA VAL A 260 -7.05 14.94 5.93
C VAL A 260 -7.74 14.20 4.78
N PHE A 261 -9.02 14.52 4.51
CA PHE A 261 -9.75 13.94 3.37
C PHE A 261 -9.15 14.32 2.01
N ALA A 262 -8.70 15.56 1.85
CA ALA A 262 -8.03 16.00 0.61
C ALA A 262 -6.75 15.21 0.37
N ILE A 263 -5.92 15.02 1.40
CA ILE A 263 -4.71 14.20 1.33
C ILE A 263 -5.05 12.73 0.96
N ILE A 264 -5.98 12.08 1.65
CA ILE A 264 -6.38 10.70 1.33
C ILE A 264 -6.87 10.60 -0.13
N ARG A 265 -7.67 11.55 -0.58
CA ARG A 265 -8.17 11.58 -1.96
C ARG A 265 -7.03 11.72 -2.97
N THR A 266 -6.09 12.60 -2.72
CA THR A 266 -4.95 12.84 -3.62
C THR A 266 -4.00 11.66 -3.65
N GLU A 267 -3.66 11.10 -2.48
CA GLU A 267 -2.68 10.02 -2.33
C GLU A 267 -3.18 8.67 -2.84
N SER A 268 -4.44 8.32 -2.56
CA SER A 268 -4.94 6.97 -2.83
C SER A 268 -6.33 6.92 -3.47
N ASN A 269 -7.03 8.04 -3.53
CA ASN A 269 -8.47 8.08 -3.80
C ASN A 269 -9.25 7.04 -2.99
N PHE A 270 -8.92 6.95 -1.69
CA PHE A 270 -9.51 6.02 -0.72
C PHE A 270 -9.24 4.53 -1.02
N ASN A 271 -8.21 4.20 -1.80
CA ASN A 271 -7.73 2.83 -1.98
C ASN A 271 -6.98 2.36 -0.71
N PRO A 272 -7.52 1.44 0.09
CA PRO A 272 -6.82 0.98 1.29
C PRO A 272 -5.61 0.10 0.98
N PHE A 273 -5.54 -0.47 -0.23
CA PHE A 273 -4.45 -1.30 -0.73
C PHE A 273 -3.37 -0.50 -1.46
N ALA A 274 -3.39 0.83 -1.36
CA ALA A 274 -2.51 1.71 -2.10
C ALA A 274 -1.03 1.46 -1.80
N VAL A 275 -0.24 1.38 -2.86
CA VAL A 275 1.22 1.21 -2.83
C VAL A 275 1.83 2.09 -3.91
N SER A 276 2.90 2.82 -3.61
CA SER A 276 3.64 3.57 -4.64
C SER A 276 4.91 2.85 -5.10
N SER A 277 5.54 3.36 -6.14
CA SER A 277 6.86 2.90 -6.62
C SER A 277 7.99 3.15 -5.60
N ALA A 278 7.91 4.19 -4.80
CA ALA A 278 8.62 4.32 -3.53
C ALA A 278 7.78 3.60 -2.46
N PRO A 279 8.35 2.91 -1.47
CA PRO A 279 7.57 2.09 -0.52
C PRO A 279 6.72 2.96 0.41
N ALA A 280 5.68 3.60 -0.17
CA ALA A 280 4.61 4.29 0.54
C ALA A 280 3.36 3.40 0.57
N TYR A 281 2.64 3.38 1.68
CA TYR A 281 1.56 2.43 1.92
C TYR A 281 0.29 3.08 2.45
N GLY A 282 -0.85 2.52 2.05
CA GLY A 282 -2.17 2.79 2.60
C GLY A 282 -2.77 4.12 2.14
N LEU A 283 -3.84 4.51 2.81
CA LEU A 283 -4.71 5.63 2.43
C LEU A 283 -3.99 6.97 2.27
N MET A 284 -3.04 7.27 3.16
CA MET A 284 -2.28 8.52 3.19
C MET A 284 -0.82 8.35 2.69
N GLN A 285 -0.50 7.22 2.04
CA GLN A 285 0.77 6.96 1.35
C GLN A 285 2.02 7.30 2.19
N LEU A 286 2.07 6.77 3.39
CA LEU A 286 3.19 7.02 4.28
C LEU A 286 4.41 6.16 3.92
N VAL A 287 5.55 6.81 3.72
CA VAL A 287 6.85 6.15 3.57
C VAL A 287 7.40 5.82 4.96
N PRO A 288 7.61 4.53 5.31
CA PRO A 288 8.04 4.11 6.65
C PRO A 288 9.28 4.83 7.17
N THR A 289 10.19 5.14 6.26
CA THR A 289 11.55 5.62 6.57
C THR A 289 11.69 7.14 6.68
N SER A 290 10.62 7.88 6.36
CA SER A 290 10.59 9.35 6.39
C SER A 290 9.35 9.84 7.13
N GLY A 291 8.35 10.37 6.44
CA GLY A 291 7.11 10.87 7.06
C GLY A 291 6.44 9.88 8.02
N GLY A 292 6.45 8.59 7.70
CA GLY A 292 5.94 7.55 8.59
C GLY A 292 6.69 7.44 9.92
N ARG A 293 8.02 7.61 9.92
CA ARG A 293 8.83 7.61 11.15
C ARG A 293 8.59 8.85 11.99
N ASP A 294 8.53 10.04 11.37
CA ASP A 294 8.24 11.29 12.09
C ASP A 294 6.84 11.25 12.70
N ALA A 295 5.87 10.74 11.94
CA ALA A 295 4.51 10.51 12.40
C ALA A 295 4.45 9.52 13.57
N TYR A 296 5.17 8.41 13.47
CA TYR A 296 5.20 7.38 14.52
C TYR A 296 5.79 7.93 15.82
N ARG A 297 6.89 8.69 15.73
CA ARG A 297 7.49 9.39 16.87
C ARG A 297 6.49 10.36 17.51
N LYS A 298 5.75 11.12 16.71
CA LYS A 298 4.72 12.05 17.22
C LYS A 298 3.56 11.32 17.88
N ALA A 299 3.08 10.25 17.26
CA ALA A 299 1.86 9.54 17.72
C ALA A 299 2.13 8.58 18.89
N LYS A 300 3.29 7.93 18.91
CA LYS A 300 3.63 6.84 19.85
C LYS A 300 4.78 7.17 20.80
N GLY A 301 5.49 8.30 20.60
CA GLY A 301 6.67 8.68 21.40
C GLY A 301 7.93 7.87 21.11
N GLU A 302 7.91 6.99 20.12
CA GLU A 302 9.02 6.10 19.76
C GLU A 302 9.65 6.50 18.42
N ASP A 303 10.97 6.61 18.36
CA ASP A 303 11.69 6.86 17.11
C ASP A 303 11.92 5.57 16.31
N LYS A 304 10.87 5.16 15.59
CA LYS A 304 10.80 3.88 14.88
C LYS A 304 10.08 4.03 13.54
N ALA A 305 10.57 3.33 12.52
CA ALA A 305 9.84 3.18 11.28
C ALA A 305 8.66 2.19 11.48
N PRO A 306 7.42 2.57 11.15
CA PRO A 306 6.29 1.65 11.18
C PRO A 306 6.49 0.54 10.15
N SER A 307 5.97 -0.66 10.44
CA SER A 307 5.99 -1.77 9.48
C SER A 307 5.00 -1.52 8.33
N ARG A 308 5.19 -2.24 7.22
CA ARG A 308 4.23 -2.26 6.11
C ARG A 308 2.83 -2.64 6.59
N ASP A 309 2.71 -3.71 7.36
CA ASP A 309 1.42 -4.21 7.84
C ASP A 309 0.75 -3.21 8.82
N TYR A 310 1.55 -2.48 9.61
CA TYR A 310 1.04 -1.38 10.43
C TYR A 310 0.44 -0.25 9.57
N LEU A 311 1.10 0.08 8.45
CA LEU A 311 0.64 1.12 7.53
C LEU A 311 -0.50 0.67 6.60
N PHE A 312 -0.71 -0.62 6.41
CA PHE A 312 -1.88 -1.16 5.70
C PHE A 312 -3.13 -1.21 6.57
N ASP A 313 -3.03 -1.06 7.88
CA ASP A 313 -4.19 -0.84 8.72
C ASP A 313 -4.73 0.58 8.48
N PRO A 314 -5.99 0.74 8.02
CA PRO A 314 -6.53 2.05 7.68
C PRO A 314 -6.55 3.04 8.84
N ASP A 315 -6.88 2.60 10.05
CA ASP A 315 -6.97 3.46 11.23
C ASP A 315 -5.58 3.93 11.65
N ASN A 316 -4.61 3.03 11.69
CA ASN A 316 -3.21 3.38 11.96
C ASN A 316 -2.64 4.30 10.90
N ASN A 317 -2.98 4.09 9.63
CA ASN A 317 -2.51 4.91 8.52
C ASN A 317 -3.05 6.34 8.63
N ILE A 318 -4.36 6.50 8.89
CA ILE A 318 -4.99 7.82 9.09
C ILE A 318 -4.43 8.50 10.35
N GLU A 319 -4.25 7.75 11.46
CA GLU A 319 -3.62 8.31 12.67
C GLU A 319 -2.25 8.91 12.34
N LEU A 320 -1.37 8.09 11.72
CA LEU A 320 0.00 8.54 11.42
C LEU A 320 0.02 9.65 10.38
N GLY A 321 -0.78 9.59 9.32
CA GLY A 321 -0.85 10.64 8.32
C GLY A 321 -1.29 11.97 8.91
N THR A 322 -2.29 11.96 9.80
CA THR A 322 -2.76 13.15 10.52
C THR A 322 -1.71 13.65 11.52
N ALA A 323 -1.00 12.75 12.21
CA ALA A 323 0.12 13.12 13.08
C ALA A 323 1.28 13.74 12.28
N TYR A 324 1.54 13.27 11.05
CA TYR A 324 2.55 13.87 10.18
C TYR A 324 2.16 15.29 9.74
N LEU A 325 0.89 15.51 9.38
CA LEU A 325 0.38 16.85 9.11
C LEU A 325 0.57 17.79 10.32
N ASN A 326 0.34 17.29 11.54
CA ASN A 326 0.63 18.06 12.76
C ASN A 326 2.13 18.41 12.89
N VAL A 327 3.04 17.46 12.63
CA VAL A 327 4.50 17.72 12.64
C VAL A 327 4.88 18.79 11.62
N LEU A 328 4.34 18.71 10.42
CA LEU A 328 4.58 19.72 9.38
C LEU A 328 4.06 21.10 9.80
N THR A 329 2.84 21.17 10.32
CA THR A 329 2.17 22.43 10.64
C THR A 329 2.76 23.15 11.86
N TYR A 330 3.07 22.38 12.92
CA TYR A 330 3.37 22.94 14.24
C TYR A 330 4.82 22.70 14.72
N ALA A 331 5.68 22.09 13.89
CA ALA A 331 7.07 21.88 14.23
C ALA A 331 8.05 22.16 13.10
N GLN A 332 7.70 21.93 11.83
CA GLN A 332 8.61 22.14 10.71
C GLN A 332 8.35 23.45 9.94
N LEU A 333 7.11 23.94 9.95
CA LEU A 333 6.65 25.11 9.21
C LEU A 333 5.93 26.12 10.12
N ASP A 334 6.09 26.01 11.44
CA ASP A 334 5.47 26.89 12.46
C ASP A 334 5.95 28.35 12.35
N ASP A 335 7.15 28.61 11.85
CA ASP A 335 7.68 29.93 11.59
C ASP A 335 7.08 30.63 10.34
N VAL A 336 6.29 29.94 9.51
CA VAL A 336 5.49 30.57 8.45
C VAL A 336 4.30 31.26 9.10
N THR A 337 4.29 32.59 9.14
CA THR A 337 3.38 33.37 10.01
C THR A 337 1.96 33.46 9.49
N ASP A 338 1.76 33.62 8.19
CA ASP A 338 0.45 33.64 7.57
C ASP A 338 -0.13 32.21 7.48
N LEU A 339 -1.36 32.00 7.99
CA LEU A 339 -1.96 30.69 8.11
C LEU A 339 -2.26 30.01 6.75
N VAL A 340 -2.69 30.80 5.76
CA VAL A 340 -2.99 30.30 4.42
C VAL A 340 -1.69 29.90 3.71
N SER A 341 -0.67 30.76 3.82
CA SER A 341 0.67 30.49 3.31
C SER A 341 1.27 29.22 3.94
N ARG A 342 1.08 29.05 5.26
CA ARG A 342 1.52 27.84 5.99
C ARG A 342 0.81 26.60 5.45
N GLU A 343 -0.50 26.65 5.22
CA GLU A 343 -1.26 25.51 4.69
C GLU A 343 -0.77 25.11 3.30
N TYR A 344 -0.50 26.05 2.39
CA TYR A 344 0.11 25.74 1.09
C TYR A 344 1.49 25.09 1.23
N CYS A 345 2.31 25.59 2.16
CA CYS A 345 3.62 24.97 2.47
C CYS A 345 3.45 23.56 3.06
N VAL A 346 2.47 23.34 3.94
CA VAL A 346 2.20 22.03 4.56
C VAL A 346 1.73 21.01 3.51
N ILE A 347 0.79 21.39 2.64
CA ILE A 347 0.33 20.54 1.53
C ILE A 347 1.50 20.14 0.65
N SER A 348 2.32 21.10 0.23
CA SER A 348 3.50 20.83 -0.57
C SER A 348 4.52 19.94 0.16
N ALA A 349 4.75 20.20 1.45
CA ALA A 349 5.70 19.47 2.28
C ALA A 349 5.26 18.04 2.58
N TYR A 350 3.96 17.77 2.61
CA TYR A 350 3.46 16.41 2.78
C TYR A 350 3.97 15.48 1.67
N ASN A 351 3.95 15.95 0.43
CA ASN A 351 4.43 15.18 -0.73
C ASN A 351 5.96 15.19 -0.84
N THR A 352 6.64 16.35 -0.69
CA THR A 352 8.06 16.48 -1.01
C THR A 352 8.98 16.72 0.19
N GLY A 353 8.44 16.93 1.38
CA GLY A 353 9.15 17.32 2.59
C GLY A 353 9.40 18.83 2.71
N ALA A 354 9.40 19.36 3.93
CA ALA A 354 9.59 20.79 4.22
C ALA A 354 10.93 21.34 3.67
N GLY A 355 11.98 20.52 3.67
CA GLY A 355 13.26 20.92 3.12
C GLY A 355 13.24 21.32 1.64
N ASN A 356 12.44 20.66 0.81
CA ASN A 356 12.26 21.02 -0.60
C ASN A 356 11.37 22.26 -0.77
N VAL A 357 10.41 22.47 0.13
CA VAL A 357 9.62 23.72 0.16
C VAL A 357 10.57 24.90 0.42
N PHE A 358 11.41 24.85 1.45
CA PHE A 358 12.38 25.92 1.71
C PHE A 358 13.35 26.15 0.54
N LYS A 359 13.90 25.07 -0.03
CA LYS A 359 14.84 25.15 -1.18
C LYS A 359 14.26 25.80 -2.42
N THR A 360 12.92 25.82 -2.57
CA THR A 360 12.24 26.54 -3.67
C THR A 360 12.47 28.05 -3.59
N PHE A 361 12.74 28.57 -2.39
CA PHE A 361 12.99 30.00 -2.13
C PHE A 361 14.49 30.30 -1.96
N SER A 362 15.18 29.50 -1.14
CA SER A 362 16.63 29.68 -0.90
C SER A 362 17.25 28.37 -0.40
N LYS A 363 18.58 28.22 -0.63
CA LYS A 363 19.39 27.15 0.00
C LYS A 363 19.57 27.36 1.50
N ASP A 364 19.55 28.61 1.94
CA ASP A 364 19.57 28.98 3.35
C ASP A 364 18.13 29.07 3.89
N GLN A 365 17.87 28.34 4.96
CA GLN A 365 16.50 28.20 5.50
C GLN A 365 15.96 29.51 6.07
N ARG A 366 16.81 30.36 6.69
CA ARG A 366 16.36 31.66 7.24
C ARG A 366 15.97 32.61 6.12
N ASN A 367 16.77 32.66 5.05
CA ASN A 367 16.44 33.46 3.88
C ASN A 367 15.19 32.92 3.16
N ALA A 368 15.00 31.59 3.09
CA ALA A 368 13.80 31.00 2.54
C ALA A 368 12.55 31.44 3.34
N LEU A 369 12.62 31.34 4.66
CA LEU A 369 11.52 31.74 5.54
C LEU A 369 11.21 33.24 5.44
N GLN A 370 12.23 34.07 5.33
CA GLN A 370 12.07 35.52 5.14
C GLN A 370 11.34 35.84 3.82
N GLN A 371 11.70 35.13 2.73
CA GLN A 371 11.01 35.27 1.44
C GLN A 371 9.56 34.76 1.52
N ILE A 372 9.32 33.60 2.14
CA ILE A 372 7.98 33.03 2.33
C ILE A 372 7.08 34.02 3.08
N ASN A 373 7.55 34.53 4.22
CA ASN A 373 6.79 35.45 5.06
C ASN A 373 6.64 36.88 4.45
N GLY A 374 7.46 37.21 3.46
CA GLY A 374 7.34 38.46 2.69
C GLY A 374 6.37 38.41 1.53
N LEU A 375 5.82 37.24 1.18
CA LEU A 375 4.88 37.07 0.09
C LEU A 375 3.43 37.09 0.58
N GLN A 376 2.53 37.63 -0.27
CA GLN A 376 1.10 37.41 -0.10
C GLN A 376 0.75 35.95 -0.47
N PRO A 377 -0.27 35.34 0.15
CA PRO A 377 -0.62 33.93 -0.08
C PRO A 377 -0.76 33.53 -1.55
N ALA A 378 -1.38 34.36 -2.39
CA ALA A 378 -1.54 34.10 -3.82
C ALA A 378 -0.19 34.04 -4.54
N ALA A 379 0.71 34.97 -4.25
CA ALA A 379 2.06 34.98 -4.85
C ALA A 379 2.91 33.80 -4.35
N LEU A 380 2.74 33.39 -3.09
CA LEU A 380 3.37 32.20 -2.54
C LEU A 380 2.88 30.92 -3.26
N TYR A 381 1.57 30.80 -3.43
CA TYR A 381 0.95 29.70 -4.16
C TYR A 381 1.54 29.57 -5.57
N ASP A 382 1.57 30.67 -6.34
CA ASP A 382 2.13 30.70 -7.68
C ASP A 382 3.62 30.32 -7.69
N ARG A 383 4.37 30.78 -6.69
CA ARG A 383 5.80 30.44 -6.56
C ARG A 383 6.01 28.97 -6.25
N LEU A 384 5.20 28.36 -5.40
CA LEU A 384 5.23 26.93 -5.13
C LEU A 384 4.84 26.12 -6.37
N ARG A 385 3.76 26.49 -7.05
CA ARG A 385 3.27 25.83 -8.27
C ARG A 385 4.27 25.83 -9.43
N THR A 386 5.15 26.83 -9.50
CA THR A 386 6.14 26.95 -10.57
C THR A 386 7.55 26.55 -10.16
N GLY A 387 7.90 26.71 -8.90
CA GLY A 387 9.27 26.58 -8.41
C GLY A 387 9.60 25.26 -7.72
N LEU A 388 8.62 24.47 -7.27
CA LEU A 388 8.88 23.17 -6.64
C LEU A 388 9.59 22.21 -7.62
N PRO A 389 10.53 21.37 -7.12
CA PRO A 389 11.43 20.61 -8.01
C PRO A 389 10.70 19.53 -8.82
N TYR A 390 9.61 18.96 -8.28
CA TYR A 390 8.90 17.85 -8.90
C TYR A 390 7.56 18.29 -9.48
N GLN A 391 7.24 17.84 -10.70
CA GLN A 391 5.95 18.12 -11.35
C GLN A 391 4.80 17.56 -10.51
N GLU A 392 4.95 16.34 -9.99
CA GLU A 392 3.98 15.69 -9.10
C GLU A 392 3.59 16.59 -7.92
N THR A 393 4.58 17.21 -7.24
CA THR A 393 4.31 18.11 -6.10
C THR A 393 3.61 19.40 -6.55
N ARG A 394 3.96 19.91 -7.74
CA ARG A 394 3.26 21.08 -8.31
C ARG A 394 1.79 20.78 -8.61
N ASP A 395 1.51 19.59 -9.16
CA ASP A 395 0.16 19.13 -9.43
C ASP A 395 -0.62 18.77 -8.15
N TYR A 396 0.11 18.32 -7.12
CA TYR A 396 -0.45 17.99 -5.81
C TYR A 396 -1.05 19.21 -5.10
N LEU A 397 -0.48 20.39 -5.27
CA LEU A 397 -0.95 21.65 -4.68
C LEU A 397 -2.10 22.26 -5.50
N ALA A 398 -2.36 21.78 -6.73
CA ALA A 398 -3.42 22.30 -7.61
C ALA A 398 -4.82 21.97 -7.11
#